data_7b706be6882bc648589e1fb9a4719086
#
_entry.id   7b706be6882bc648589e1fb9a4719086
#
_cell.length_a   1.000
_cell.length_b   1.000
_cell.length_c   1.000
_cell.angle_alpha   90.00
_cell.angle_beta   90.00
_cell.angle_gamma   90.00
#
_symmetry.space_group_name_H-M   'P 1'
#
loop_
_entity.id
_entity.type
_entity.pdbx_description
1 polymer ?
#
loop_
_entity_poly.entity_id
_entity_poly.type
_entity_poly.pdbx_seq_one_letter_code
_entity_poly.pdbx_strand_id
1 'polypeptide(L)'
;MKAWLSKAAVQLREQTDDAFMDRSRKSDGWIGDLKHQSRKSDHNPLPSGEVCAIDIDAGLSDEQGISHALADQIRLAAKSDKRISYIIHAEKICSPRSFWRWKKYSGINPHHKHIHISFKPNQSGDFFNIPLLGGKA
;
A
#
# COMPACT_ATOMS: atom_id res chain seq x y z
N MET A 1 -13.36 12.72 16.46
CA MET A 1 -11.92 12.43 16.29
C MET A 1 -11.54 12.60 14.84
N LYS A 2 -10.48 13.34 14.56
CA LYS A 2 -10.01 13.58 13.20
C LYS A 2 -9.15 12.39 12.73
N ALA A 3 -9.46 11.85 11.56
CA ALA A 3 -8.64 10.79 10.96
C ALA A 3 -7.33 11.36 10.43
N TRP A 4 -6.27 10.57 10.52
CA TRP A 4 -4.96 10.93 9.98
C TRP A 4 -4.27 9.70 9.39
N LEU A 5 -3.51 9.92 8.33
CA LEU A 5 -2.84 8.82 7.65
C LEU A 5 -1.57 8.41 8.40
N SER A 6 -1.37 7.11 8.55
CA SER A 6 -0.16 6.52 9.15
C SER A 6 1.11 7.17 8.59
N LYS A 7 2.07 7.45 9.45
CA LYS A 7 3.36 8.05 9.05
C LYS A 7 4.09 7.18 8.04
N ALA A 8 4.04 5.86 8.23
CA ALA A 8 4.65 4.93 7.28
C ALA A 8 3.98 5.02 5.91
N ALA A 9 2.65 5.11 5.88
CA ALA A 9 1.91 5.22 4.62
C ALA A 9 2.21 6.55 3.91
N VAL A 10 2.30 7.65 4.65
CA VAL A 10 2.67 8.96 4.10
C VAL A 10 4.06 8.87 3.45
N GLN A 11 5.00 8.26 4.15
CA GLN A 11 6.37 8.12 3.63
C GLN A 11 6.42 7.30 2.35
N LEU A 12 5.71 6.17 2.31
CA LEU A 12 5.68 5.34 1.11
C LEU A 12 5.07 6.11 -0.07
N ARG A 13 3.98 6.84 0.18
CA ARG A 13 3.33 7.65 -0.85
C ARG A 13 4.25 8.76 -1.36
N GLU A 14 4.97 9.45 -0.47
CA GLU A 14 5.90 10.50 -0.87
C GLU A 14 7.05 9.95 -1.73
N GLN A 15 7.59 8.79 -1.37
CA GLN A 15 8.63 8.15 -2.18
C GLN A 15 8.10 7.75 -3.56
N THR A 16 6.85 7.29 -3.61
CA THR A 16 6.20 6.95 -4.89
C THR A 16 6.01 8.20 -5.74
N ASP A 17 5.57 9.29 -5.14
CA ASP A 17 5.38 10.57 -5.85
C ASP A 17 6.70 11.11 -6.39
N ASP A 18 7.77 11.00 -5.61
CA ASP A 18 9.09 11.48 -6.03
C ASP A 18 9.66 10.63 -7.17
N ALA A 19 9.45 9.31 -7.14
CA ALA A 19 9.95 8.40 -8.16
C ALA A 19 9.14 8.42 -9.46
N PHE A 20 7.83 8.68 -9.35
CA PHE A 20 6.89 8.66 -10.47
C PHE A 20 6.09 9.97 -10.49
N MET A 21 6.77 11.06 -10.83
CA MET A 21 6.23 12.41 -10.69
C MET A 21 4.97 12.66 -11.52
N ASP A 22 4.85 11.98 -12.67
CA ASP A 22 3.72 12.16 -13.58
C ASP A 22 2.67 11.05 -13.46
N ARG A 23 2.72 10.25 -12.41
CA ARG A 23 1.81 9.13 -12.22
C ARG A 23 0.35 9.54 -12.11
N SER A 24 -0.56 8.64 -12.51
CA SER A 24 -1.99 8.82 -12.24
C SER A 24 -2.26 8.76 -10.73
N ARG A 25 -3.24 9.54 -10.29
CA ARG A 25 -3.72 9.53 -8.90
C ARG A 25 -5.22 9.25 -8.81
N LYS A 26 -5.83 8.83 -9.94
CA LYS A 26 -7.28 8.67 -10.02
C LYS A 26 -7.84 7.67 -9.01
N SER A 27 -7.12 6.58 -8.75
CA SER A 27 -7.58 5.58 -7.79
C SER A 27 -6.78 5.59 -6.49
N ASP A 28 -6.03 6.67 -6.23
CA ASP A 28 -5.39 6.87 -4.93
C ASP A 28 -6.46 7.02 -3.85
N GLY A 29 -6.16 6.51 -2.66
CA GLY A 29 -7.07 6.67 -1.53
C GLY A 29 -6.43 6.23 -0.24
N TRP A 30 -7.02 6.65 0.87
CA TRP A 30 -6.57 6.20 2.18
C TRP A 30 -7.72 6.04 3.17
N ILE A 31 -8.72 6.90 3.16
CA ILE A 31 -9.87 6.75 4.07
C ILE A 31 -11.01 6.02 3.36
N GLY A 32 -11.69 5.11 4.06
CA GLY A 32 -12.83 4.39 3.50
C GLY A 32 -14.04 5.28 3.32
N ASP A 33 -14.82 5.02 2.25
CA ASP A 33 -16.10 5.68 2.05
C ASP A 33 -17.15 5.07 3.01
N LEU A 34 -18.40 5.55 2.92
CA LEU A 34 -19.47 5.07 3.80
C LEU A 34 -19.69 3.56 3.68
N LYS A 35 -19.53 2.98 2.49
CA LYS A 35 -19.63 1.54 2.29
C LYS A 35 -18.51 0.80 2.98
N HIS A 36 -17.28 1.31 2.87
CA HIS A 36 -16.12 0.69 3.49
C HIS A 36 -16.17 0.81 5.00
N GLN A 37 -16.69 1.92 5.53
CA GLN A 37 -16.78 2.13 6.97
C GLN A 37 -17.69 1.12 7.67
N SER A 38 -18.67 0.57 6.97
CA SER A 38 -19.54 -0.46 7.52
C SER A 38 -18.92 -1.85 7.51
N ARG A 39 -17.75 -2.02 6.90
CA ARG A 39 -17.00 -3.27 6.84
C ARG A 39 -15.69 -3.14 7.59
N LYS A 40 -15.17 -4.29 8.02
CA LYS A 40 -13.82 -4.32 8.60
C LYS A 40 -12.81 -4.04 7.50
N SER A 41 -12.08 -2.93 7.60
CA SER A 41 -11.09 -2.51 6.62
C SER A 41 -10.05 -1.63 7.28
N ASP A 42 -8.79 -1.76 6.84
CA ASP A 42 -7.70 -0.92 7.32
C ASP A 42 -7.78 0.52 6.81
N HIS A 43 -8.67 0.81 5.85
CA HIS A 43 -8.99 2.18 5.45
C HIS A 43 -9.88 2.88 6.47
N ASN A 44 -10.42 2.16 7.45
CA ASN A 44 -11.20 2.75 8.53
C ASN A 44 -10.26 3.23 9.64
N PRO A 45 -10.52 4.43 10.21
CA PRO A 45 -9.69 4.91 11.31
C PRO A 45 -9.75 3.99 12.53
N LEU A 46 -8.61 3.81 13.18
CA LEU A 46 -8.52 3.20 14.49
C LEU A 46 -9.11 4.17 15.53
N PRO A 47 -9.34 3.74 16.78
CA PRO A 47 -9.79 4.65 17.85
C PRO A 47 -8.91 5.89 18.01
N SER A 48 -7.61 5.77 17.70
CA SER A 48 -6.67 6.90 17.70
C SER A 48 -6.90 7.89 16.57
N GLY A 49 -7.67 7.52 15.55
CA GLY A 49 -7.79 8.27 14.30
C GLY A 49 -6.83 7.82 13.20
N GLU A 50 -5.88 6.97 13.52
CA GLU A 50 -4.88 6.49 12.55
C GLU A 50 -5.52 5.59 11.49
N VAL A 51 -5.24 5.89 10.21
CA VAL A 51 -5.61 5.05 9.08
C VAL A 51 -4.35 4.32 8.60
N CYS A 52 -4.38 2.99 8.62
CA CYS A 52 -3.20 2.14 8.41
C CYS A 52 -3.16 1.50 7.03
N ALA A 53 -3.70 2.19 6.02
CA ALA A 53 -3.67 1.68 4.64
C ALA A 53 -3.70 2.81 3.63
N ILE A 54 -3.04 2.58 2.50
CA ILE A 54 -3.16 3.45 1.33
C ILE A 54 -3.39 2.61 0.08
N ASP A 55 -4.08 3.23 -0.87
CA ASP A 55 -4.15 2.73 -2.25
C ASP A 55 -3.34 3.69 -3.12
N ILE A 56 -2.42 3.12 -3.91
CA ILE A 56 -1.62 3.86 -4.86
C ILE A 56 -2.04 3.44 -6.26
N ASP A 57 -2.41 4.42 -7.10
CA ASP A 57 -2.84 4.16 -8.48
C ASP A 57 -1.78 3.35 -9.23
N ALA A 58 -2.22 2.32 -9.96
CA ALA A 58 -1.32 1.45 -10.72
C ALA A 58 -0.73 2.14 -11.95
N GLY A 59 -1.28 3.28 -12.38
CA GLY A 59 -0.77 4.05 -13.50
C GLY A 59 0.44 4.88 -13.13
N LEU A 60 1.54 4.21 -12.80
CA LEU A 60 2.78 4.87 -12.35
C LEU A 60 3.53 5.52 -13.50
N SER A 61 3.59 4.88 -14.65
CA SER A 61 4.26 5.36 -15.87
C SER A 61 3.73 4.58 -17.06
N ASP A 62 4.26 4.88 -18.26
CA ASP A 62 3.89 4.16 -19.48
C ASP A 62 4.57 2.79 -19.56
N GLU A 63 5.46 2.47 -18.66
CA GLU A 63 6.16 1.18 -18.69
C GLU A 63 5.21 0.06 -18.32
N GLN A 64 5.07 -0.92 -19.21
CA GLN A 64 4.19 -2.06 -18.98
C GLN A 64 4.69 -2.90 -17.82
N GLY A 65 3.76 -3.26 -16.92
CA GLY A 65 4.08 -4.09 -15.77
C GLY A 65 4.73 -3.36 -14.61
N ILE A 66 4.84 -2.02 -14.66
CA ILE A 66 5.54 -1.26 -13.61
C ILE A 66 4.84 -1.39 -12.25
N SER A 67 3.49 -1.43 -12.20
CA SER A 67 2.79 -1.57 -10.94
C SER A 67 3.04 -2.92 -10.29
N HIS A 68 3.12 -3.97 -11.10
CA HIS A 68 3.45 -5.32 -10.62
C HIS A 68 4.87 -5.36 -10.07
N ALA A 69 5.80 -4.69 -10.78
CA ALA A 69 7.20 -4.61 -10.33
C ALA A 69 7.31 -3.88 -9.00
N LEU A 70 6.61 -2.76 -8.84
CA LEU A 70 6.62 -2.02 -7.57
C LEU A 70 5.99 -2.85 -6.45
N ALA A 71 4.82 -3.44 -6.70
CA ALA A 71 4.16 -4.28 -5.69
C ALA A 71 5.08 -5.42 -5.23
N ASP A 72 5.80 -6.03 -6.16
CA ASP A 72 6.72 -7.12 -5.84
C ASP A 72 7.93 -6.63 -5.03
N GLN A 73 8.44 -5.44 -5.34
CA GLN A 73 9.54 -4.85 -4.56
C GLN A 73 9.09 -4.47 -3.14
N ILE A 74 7.86 -3.98 -2.99
CA ILE A 74 7.31 -3.71 -1.65
C ILE A 74 7.21 -5.03 -0.88
N ARG A 75 6.74 -6.10 -1.52
CA ARG A 75 6.69 -7.44 -0.93
C ARG A 75 8.06 -7.89 -0.42
N LEU A 76 9.08 -7.75 -1.26
CA LEU A 76 10.44 -8.14 -0.88
C LEU A 76 10.96 -7.32 0.31
N ALA A 77 10.70 -6.02 0.31
CA ALA A 77 11.07 -5.14 1.43
C ALA A 77 10.33 -5.53 2.71
N ALA A 78 9.09 -5.96 2.60
CA ALA A 78 8.25 -6.31 3.75
C ALA A 78 8.79 -7.53 4.52
N LYS A 79 9.63 -8.36 3.91
CA LYS A 79 10.25 -9.48 4.60
C LYS A 79 11.11 -9.03 5.76
N SER A 80 11.72 -7.86 5.67
CA SER A 80 12.57 -7.31 6.72
C SER A 80 11.98 -6.04 7.34
N ASP A 81 11.15 -5.31 6.63
CA ASP A 81 10.52 -4.08 7.15
C ASP A 81 9.17 -4.45 7.77
N LYS A 82 9.14 -4.53 9.08
CA LYS A 82 7.97 -5.02 9.84
C LYS A 82 6.84 -4.01 9.94
N ARG A 83 6.98 -2.84 9.34
CA ARG A 83 5.90 -1.84 9.29
C ARG A 83 4.76 -2.27 8.36
N ILE A 84 5.08 -3.05 7.33
CA ILE A 84 4.10 -3.48 6.33
C ILE A 84 3.39 -4.74 6.81
N SER A 85 2.05 -4.71 6.75
CA SER A 85 1.20 -5.79 7.23
C SER A 85 0.79 -6.75 6.12
N TYR A 86 0.29 -6.22 4.99
CA TYR A 86 0.00 -7.02 3.81
C TYR A 86 -0.16 -6.12 2.59
N ILE A 87 -0.14 -6.74 1.41
CA ILE A 87 -0.26 -6.05 0.12
C ILE A 87 -1.27 -6.79 -0.74
N ILE A 88 -2.16 -6.06 -1.42
CA ILE A 88 -3.10 -6.63 -2.38
C ILE A 88 -2.93 -5.90 -3.70
N HIS A 89 -2.77 -6.66 -4.79
CA HIS A 89 -2.75 -6.09 -6.14
C HIS A 89 -3.07 -7.17 -7.18
N ALA A 90 -3.87 -6.80 -8.19
CA ALA A 90 -4.16 -7.65 -9.34
C ALA A 90 -4.61 -9.08 -8.93
N GLU A 91 -5.60 -9.15 -8.04
CA GLU A 91 -6.20 -10.40 -7.55
C GLU A 91 -5.28 -11.25 -6.71
N LYS A 92 -4.18 -10.68 -6.21
CA LYS A 92 -3.23 -11.42 -5.35
C LYS A 92 -2.99 -10.68 -4.05
N ILE A 93 -2.74 -11.45 -2.99
CA ILE A 93 -2.40 -10.94 -1.68
C ILE A 93 -1.13 -11.63 -1.17
N CYS A 94 -0.30 -10.88 -0.45
CA CYS A 94 0.82 -11.46 0.29
C CYS A 94 0.91 -10.87 1.69
N SER A 95 1.35 -11.68 2.63
CA SER A 95 1.44 -11.33 4.04
C SER A 95 2.34 -12.32 4.76
N PRO A 96 2.65 -12.11 6.05
CA PRO A 96 3.37 -13.11 6.82
C PRO A 96 2.72 -14.49 6.83
N ARG A 97 1.39 -14.55 6.75
CA ARG A 97 0.67 -15.84 6.71
C ARG A 97 1.07 -16.70 5.51
N SER A 98 1.44 -16.08 4.40
CA SER A 98 1.87 -16.80 3.20
C SER A 98 3.39 -16.78 3.04
N PHE A 99 4.13 -16.40 4.09
CA PHE A 99 5.58 -16.21 4.04
C PHE A 99 5.97 -15.21 2.94
N TRP A 100 5.12 -14.17 2.77
CA TRP A 100 5.26 -13.13 1.75
C TRP A 100 5.23 -13.67 0.32
N ARG A 101 4.61 -14.84 0.10
CA ARG A 101 4.34 -15.33 -1.26
C ARG A 101 3.01 -14.80 -1.73
N TRP A 102 2.93 -14.47 -3.01
CA TRP A 102 1.67 -14.07 -3.61
C TRP A 102 0.69 -15.25 -3.63
N LYS A 103 -0.53 -15.02 -3.17
CA LYS A 103 -1.63 -15.98 -3.21
C LYS A 103 -2.85 -15.33 -3.85
N LYS A 104 -3.75 -16.16 -4.37
CA LYS A 104 -5.00 -15.65 -4.92
C LYS A 104 -5.77 -14.90 -3.83
N TYR A 105 -6.24 -13.69 -4.18
CA TYR A 105 -7.11 -12.90 -3.34
C TYR A 105 -8.54 -13.03 -3.83
N SER A 106 -9.45 -13.53 -2.98
CA SER A 106 -10.86 -13.73 -3.32
C SER A 106 -11.78 -12.73 -2.64
N GLY A 107 -11.24 -11.58 -2.22
CA GLY A 107 -12.04 -10.51 -1.65
C GLY A 107 -12.86 -9.75 -2.68
N ILE A 108 -13.66 -8.79 -2.21
CA ILE A 108 -14.63 -8.07 -3.04
C ILE A 108 -13.96 -7.22 -4.11
N ASN A 109 -12.86 -6.53 -3.76
CA ASN A 109 -12.13 -5.67 -4.67
C ASN A 109 -10.80 -6.32 -5.06
N PRO A 110 -10.62 -6.73 -6.34
CA PRO A 110 -9.39 -7.39 -6.76
C PRO A 110 -8.17 -6.48 -6.85
N HIS A 111 -8.35 -5.16 -6.71
CA HIS A 111 -7.26 -4.16 -6.71
C HIS A 111 -6.45 -4.15 -8.01
N HIS A 112 -7.13 -4.15 -9.18
CA HIS A 112 -6.45 -4.01 -10.48
C HIS A 112 -5.97 -2.61 -10.74
N LYS A 113 -6.71 -1.60 -10.28
CA LYS A 113 -6.45 -0.18 -10.59
C LYS A 113 -5.47 0.47 -9.62
N HIS A 114 -5.21 -0.15 -8.49
CA HIS A 114 -4.30 0.38 -7.48
C HIS A 114 -3.64 -0.75 -6.69
N ILE A 115 -2.53 -0.40 -6.05
CA ILE A 115 -1.85 -1.28 -5.09
C ILE A 115 -2.36 -0.91 -3.71
N HIS A 116 -2.91 -1.87 -2.99
CA HIS A 116 -3.31 -1.68 -1.60
C HIS A 116 -2.17 -2.12 -0.69
N ILE A 117 -1.72 -1.22 0.18
CA ILE A 117 -0.70 -1.53 1.17
C ILE A 117 -1.26 -1.22 2.56
N SER A 118 -1.25 -2.23 3.43
CA SER A 118 -1.63 -2.09 4.83
C SER A 118 -0.41 -2.09 5.73
N PHE A 119 -0.47 -1.29 6.79
CA PHE A 119 0.62 -1.09 7.75
C PHE A 119 0.15 -1.47 9.14
N LYS A 120 1.09 -1.81 10.02
CA LYS A 120 0.80 -1.96 11.44
C LYS A 120 0.58 -0.58 12.06
N PRO A 121 -0.20 -0.47 13.15
CA PRO A 121 -0.36 0.82 13.84
C PRO A 121 0.94 1.35 14.42
N ASN A 122 1.03 2.67 14.54
CA ASN A 122 2.09 3.38 15.26
C ASN A 122 3.50 3.15 14.70
N GLN A 123 3.62 3.02 13.38
CA GLN A 123 4.92 2.81 12.75
C GLN A 123 5.58 4.13 12.38
N SER A 124 6.92 4.10 12.29
CA SER A 124 7.70 5.28 11.92
C SER A 124 7.54 5.64 10.44
N GLY A 125 7.82 6.91 10.11
CA GLY A 125 7.89 7.39 8.75
C GLY A 125 9.30 7.34 8.16
N ASP A 126 10.12 6.39 8.61
CA ASP A 126 11.47 6.25 8.09
C ASP A 126 11.46 5.81 6.62
N PHE A 127 12.53 6.13 5.92
CA PHE A 127 12.70 5.81 4.50
C PHE A 127 12.53 4.29 4.26
N PHE A 128 11.80 3.95 3.18
CA PHE A 128 11.66 2.56 2.75
C PHE A 128 12.74 2.19 1.74
N ASN A 129 13.45 1.10 2.00
CA ASN A 129 14.48 0.63 1.09
C ASN A 129 13.86 -0.22 -0.03
N ILE A 130 13.27 0.47 -1.00
CA ILE A 130 12.59 -0.15 -2.15
C ILE A 130 13.28 0.41 -3.39
N PRO A 131 13.90 -0.45 -4.25
CA PRO A 131 14.71 0.06 -5.36
C PRO A 131 14.00 1.05 -6.28
N LEU A 132 12.77 0.76 -6.72
CA LEU A 132 12.03 1.70 -7.58
C LEU A 132 11.69 3.02 -6.88
N LEU A 133 11.75 3.06 -5.55
CA LEU A 133 11.42 4.23 -4.75
C LEU A 133 12.66 4.86 -4.12
N GLY A 134 13.80 4.77 -4.79
CA GLY A 134 15.03 5.41 -4.37
C GLY A 134 15.92 4.60 -3.44
N GLY A 135 15.54 3.36 -3.15
CA GLY A 135 16.35 2.47 -2.31
C GLY A 135 17.46 1.78 -3.08
N LYS A 136 18.17 0.93 -2.37
CA LYS A 136 19.26 0.14 -2.94
C LYS A 136 18.80 -1.28 -3.25
N ALA A 137 19.27 -1.79 -4.36
CA ALA A 137 18.98 -3.17 -4.75
C ALA A 137 19.67 -4.17 -3.80
#